data_344a0aa2ee392acb6c126fec6dcb66b9
#
_entry.id   344a0aa2ee392acb6c126fec6dcb66b9
#
_cell.length_a   1.000
_cell.length_b   1.000
_cell.length_c   1.000
_cell.angle_alpha   90.00
_cell.angle_beta   90.00
_cell.angle_gamma   90.00
#
_symmetry.space_group_name_H-M   'P 1'
#
loop_
_entity.id
_entity.type
_entity.pdbx_description
1 polymer ?
#
loop_
_entity_poly.entity_id
_entity_poly.type
_entity_poly.pdbx_seq_one_letter_code
_entity_poly.pdbx_strand_id
1 'polypeptide(L)'
;MSHSNINRRHFIRSASATLALTALRANGMNLYYAAPTRRVALIGTGWYGKSDLFRLMQVAPVEVVALCDVDKHQLGHATDLVTERQQNKKKPRLYNDYRELLAENKPDIVLIGTPDHWHALQTIDAIKAGAHVYVQKPVSVDVIEGEAMVAAAQKYKRVVQAGTQRKSTPHLIDAKKNIVDAGLLGKVLHVEMCCYYHMRANGNPPVETVPDFFDYDMWTGPAPLRPYDGLPHVRWWRTFMEYGNGIMGDMCVHMFDTVRWMLKLGWPERISSTGGIYADKGGKSNIADTQSAMFEYDDLTCVWQHRTWGTASDPEYPWSFKLFGEKGTLCGSTMQYDFIPEGKGEKIHKDVVYEKEKYPEDLKEKDIELNAAPATRLHMLNFLNAIDNGVKPVADIEEGHISTASCILANLSMQLKRPLSYDPVKREIPGDPEATKLLQRVYRQPWIHPQPGTI
;
A
#
# COMPACT_ATOMS: atom_id res chain seq x y z
N MET A 1 -29.96 13.42 -43.63
CA MET A 1 -29.99 14.30 -42.45
C MET A 1 -31.00 13.72 -41.50
N SER A 2 -30.56 13.08 -40.44
CA SER A 2 -31.43 12.55 -39.39
C SER A 2 -30.84 13.07 -38.05
N HIS A 3 -31.48 14.03 -37.46
CA HIS A 3 -31.17 14.56 -36.16
C HIS A 3 -31.59 13.55 -35.09
N SER A 4 -30.62 13.00 -34.36
CA SER A 4 -30.88 12.20 -33.17
C SER A 4 -31.28 13.13 -32.02
N ASN A 5 -32.54 13.16 -31.66
CA ASN A 5 -33.06 13.84 -30.48
C ASN A 5 -32.51 13.19 -29.22
N ILE A 6 -31.63 13.89 -28.53
CA ILE A 6 -31.20 13.53 -27.17
C ILE A 6 -32.41 13.67 -26.26
N ASN A 7 -32.89 12.54 -25.74
CA ASN A 7 -34.10 12.48 -24.94
C ASN A 7 -33.87 13.20 -23.60
N ARG A 8 -34.68 14.24 -23.31
CA ARG A 8 -34.66 15.05 -22.09
C ARG A 8 -34.58 14.22 -20.80
N ARG A 9 -35.13 13.01 -20.80
CA ARG A 9 -35.07 12.08 -19.66
C ARG A 9 -33.66 11.52 -19.40
N HIS A 10 -32.83 11.31 -20.42
CA HIS A 10 -31.46 10.88 -20.25
C HIS A 10 -30.57 12.01 -19.74
N PHE A 11 -30.75 13.22 -20.21
CA PHE A 11 -30.04 14.40 -19.71
C PHE A 11 -30.37 14.70 -18.23
N ILE A 12 -31.60 14.60 -17.83
CA ILE A 12 -32.04 14.82 -16.44
C ILE A 12 -31.49 13.70 -15.52
N ARG A 13 -31.44 12.43 -15.96
CA ARG A 13 -30.88 11.33 -15.18
C ARG A 13 -29.36 11.45 -15.03
N SER A 14 -28.65 11.92 -16.04
CA SER A 14 -27.20 12.15 -15.96
C SER A 14 -26.87 13.35 -15.06
N ALA A 15 -27.62 14.44 -15.15
CA ALA A 15 -27.47 15.62 -14.28
C ALA A 15 -27.81 15.31 -12.82
N SER A 16 -28.84 14.48 -12.57
CA SER A 16 -29.23 14.07 -11.22
C SER A 16 -28.20 13.15 -10.56
N ALA A 17 -27.53 12.29 -11.33
CA ALA A 17 -26.46 11.43 -10.81
C ALA A 17 -25.19 12.23 -10.45
N THR A 18 -24.87 13.27 -11.24
CA THR A 18 -23.71 14.15 -10.96
C THR A 18 -23.98 15.06 -9.75
N LEU A 19 -25.20 15.58 -9.61
CA LEU A 19 -25.63 16.36 -8.44
C LEU A 19 -25.73 15.48 -7.18
N ALA A 20 -26.14 14.22 -7.28
CA ALA A 20 -26.15 13.30 -6.15
C ALA A 20 -24.75 12.93 -5.68
N LEU A 21 -23.78 12.79 -6.58
CA LEU A 21 -22.37 12.52 -6.25
C LEU A 21 -21.69 13.76 -5.61
N THR A 22 -22.00 14.98 -6.06
CA THR A 22 -21.52 16.22 -5.43
C THR A 22 -22.21 16.50 -4.10
N ALA A 23 -23.48 16.19 -3.95
CA ALA A 23 -24.22 16.31 -2.70
C ALA A 23 -23.77 15.25 -1.67
N LEU A 24 -23.48 14.02 -2.09
CA LEU A 24 -22.87 13.00 -1.22
C LEU A 24 -21.45 13.37 -0.77
N ARG A 25 -20.64 14.01 -1.63
CA ARG A 25 -19.33 14.53 -1.25
C ARG A 25 -19.42 15.68 -0.25
N ALA A 26 -20.30 16.65 -0.48
CA ALA A 26 -20.48 17.78 0.42
C ALA A 26 -21.14 17.37 1.75
N ASN A 27 -22.15 16.51 1.71
CA ASN A 27 -22.81 15.98 2.90
C ASN A 27 -21.93 15.00 3.67
N GLY A 28 -21.14 14.16 2.99
CA GLY A 28 -20.21 13.26 3.63
C GLY A 28 -19.10 14.00 4.40
N MET A 29 -18.51 15.04 3.84
CA MET A 29 -17.52 15.86 4.54
C MET A 29 -18.14 16.59 5.74
N ASN A 30 -19.35 17.17 5.61
CA ASN A 30 -20.02 17.82 6.73
C ASN A 30 -20.41 16.83 7.85
N LEU A 31 -20.74 15.58 7.53
CA LEU A 31 -21.02 14.54 8.52
C LEU A 31 -19.77 14.17 9.31
N TYR A 32 -18.60 14.08 8.66
CA TYR A 32 -17.34 13.76 9.37
C TYR A 32 -16.89 14.90 10.29
N TYR A 33 -17.11 16.17 9.92
CA TYR A 33 -16.82 17.31 10.81
C TYR A 33 -17.78 17.41 12.02
N ALA A 34 -18.95 16.80 11.95
CA ALA A 34 -19.91 16.69 13.07
C ALA A 34 -19.70 15.41 13.92
N ALA A 35 -18.83 14.48 13.50
CA ALA A 35 -18.53 13.26 14.23
C ALA A 35 -17.70 13.56 15.49
N PRO A 36 -17.77 12.70 16.52
CA PRO A 36 -16.86 12.79 17.67
C PRO A 36 -15.41 12.78 17.25
N THR A 37 -14.60 13.65 17.85
CA THR A 37 -13.15 13.69 17.61
C THR A 37 -12.53 12.36 18.01
N ARG A 38 -11.87 11.68 17.07
CA ARG A 38 -11.22 10.40 17.29
C ARG A 38 -9.81 10.58 17.78
N ARG A 39 -9.40 9.72 18.69
CA ARG A 39 -8.05 9.67 19.24
C ARG A 39 -7.17 8.82 18.33
N VAL A 40 -6.15 9.43 17.75
CA VAL A 40 -5.26 8.82 16.77
C VAL A 40 -3.84 8.69 17.32
N ALA A 41 -3.18 7.58 17.06
CA ALA A 41 -1.75 7.42 17.27
C ALA A 41 -1.06 7.09 15.95
N LEU A 42 0.21 7.53 15.80
CA LEU A 42 1.07 7.18 14.69
C LEU A 42 2.29 6.42 15.20
N ILE A 43 2.56 5.24 14.63
CA ILE A 43 3.76 4.44 14.85
C ILE A 43 4.59 4.48 13.56
N GLY A 44 5.83 4.97 13.66
CA GLY A 44 6.67 5.28 12.50
C GLY A 44 6.39 6.68 11.96
N THR A 45 7.14 7.68 12.46
CA THR A 45 6.96 9.10 12.14
C THR A 45 7.82 9.57 10.96
N GLY A 46 8.27 8.64 10.13
CA GLY A 46 8.97 8.91 8.88
C GLY A 46 8.10 9.70 7.88
N TRP A 47 8.64 9.96 6.69
CA TRP A 47 7.95 10.78 5.69
C TRP A 47 6.57 10.25 5.31
N TYR A 48 6.43 8.92 5.12
CA TYR A 48 5.16 8.33 4.67
C TYR A 48 4.13 8.22 5.80
N GLY A 49 4.56 7.90 7.03
CA GLY A 49 3.67 7.93 8.21
C GLY A 49 3.08 9.32 8.45
N LYS A 50 3.92 10.39 8.35
CA LYS A 50 3.44 11.77 8.38
C LYS A 50 2.48 12.09 7.23
N SER A 51 2.80 11.63 6.01
CA SER A 51 1.94 11.84 4.84
C SER A 51 0.52 11.29 5.07
N ASP A 52 0.41 10.07 5.56
CA ASP A 52 -0.88 9.44 5.86
C ASP A 52 -1.63 10.18 6.98
N LEU A 53 -0.94 10.49 8.08
CA LEU A 53 -1.53 11.19 9.21
C LEU A 53 -2.08 12.57 8.80
N PHE A 54 -1.31 13.33 8.02
CA PHE A 54 -1.75 14.66 7.60
C PHE A 54 -2.94 14.61 6.64
N ARG A 55 -3.02 13.60 5.78
CA ARG A 55 -4.20 13.38 4.93
C ARG A 55 -5.43 13.01 5.75
N LEU A 56 -5.28 12.23 6.81
CA LEU A 56 -6.37 11.95 7.76
C LEU A 56 -6.83 13.22 8.47
N MET A 57 -5.89 14.04 8.98
CA MET A 57 -6.19 15.32 9.64
C MET A 57 -6.88 16.35 8.72
N GLN A 58 -6.65 16.28 7.41
CA GLN A 58 -7.31 17.13 6.42
C GLN A 58 -8.78 16.77 6.16
N VAL A 59 -9.17 15.53 6.41
CA VAL A 59 -10.50 15.03 6.03
C VAL A 59 -11.41 14.72 7.22
N ALA A 60 -10.89 14.72 8.44
CA ALA A 60 -11.66 14.42 9.64
C ALA A 60 -11.15 15.16 10.88
N PRO A 61 -12.03 15.49 11.86
CA PRO A 61 -11.60 15.96 13.16
C PRO A 61 -10.98 14.81 13.95
N VAL A 62 -9.66 14.87 14.13
CA VAL A 62 -8.89 13.89 14.90
C VAL A 62 -8.00 14.60 15.93
N GLU A 63 -7.80 13.98 17.09
CA GLU A 63 -6.79 14.36 18.07
C GLU A 63 -5.64 13.34 18.00
N VAL A 64 -4.46 13.77 17.58
CA VAL A 64 -3.24 12.95 17.64
C VAL A 64 -2.77 12.93 19.08
N VAL A 65 -3.01 11.82 19.76
CA VAL A 65 -2.74 11.70 21.20
C VAL A 65 -1.34 11.19 21.48
N ALA A 66 -0.73 10.45 20.55
CA ALA A 66 0.58 9.86 20.74
C ALA A 66 1.32 9.64 19.41
N LEU A 67 2.65 9.76 19.46
CA LEU A 67 3.59 9.45 18.36
C LEU A 67 4.65 8.48 18.89
N CYS A 68 5.04 7.51 18.06
CA CYS A 68 6.12 6.57 18.37
C CYS A 68 7.12 6.48 17.23
N ASP A 69 8.40 6.64 17.54
CA ASP A 69 9.52 6.39 16.64
C ASP A 69 10.78 6.09 17.46
N VAL A 70 11.63 5.25 16.92
CA VAL A 70 12.93 4.88 17.51
C VAL A 70 14.04 5.86 17.14
N ASP A 71 13.77 6.79 16.24
CA ASP A 71 14.63 7.92 15.87
C ASP A 71 14.09 9.21 16.50
N LYS A 72 14.82 9.75 17.50
CA LYS A 72 14.42 10.95 18.23
C LYS A 72 14.30 12.19 17.33
N HIS A 73 15.07 12.26 16.23
CA HIS A 73 15.00 13.38 15.29
C HIS A 73 13.71 13.31 14.46
N GLN A 74 13.35 12.14 13.95
CA GLN A 74 12.07 11.93 13.24
C GLN A 74 10.89 12.21 14.16
N LEU A 75 10.94 11.69 15.39
CA LEU A 75 9.91 11.89 16.40
C LEU A 75 9.74 13.37 16.77
N GLY A 76 10.83 14.08 17.01
CA GLY A 76 10.81 15.51 17.32
C GLY A 76 10.21 16.34 16.19
N HIS A 77 10.69 16.15 14.96
CA HIS A 77 10.18 16.85 13.79
C HIS A 77 8.68 16.60 13.55
N ALA A 78 8.24 15.33 13.67
CA ALA A 78 6.83 15.01 13.54
C ALA A 78 5.98 15.66 14.64
N THR A 79 6.49 15.73 15.85
CA THR A 79 5.83 16.37 16.99
C THR A 79 5.53 17.85 16.73
N ASP A 80 6.51 18.59 16.23
CA ASP A 80 6.36 20.01 15.93
C ASP A 80 5.30 20.22 14.84
N LEU A 81 5.37 19.46 13.75
CA LEU A 81 4.42 19.54 12.66
C LEU A 81 2.98 19.16 13.08
N VAL A 82 2.82 18.12 13.89
CA VAL A 82 1.50 17.70 14.40
C VAL A 82 0.94 18.76 15.33
N THR A 83 1.75 19.30 16.25
CA THR A 83 1.34 20.34 17.20
C THR A 83 0.88 21.61 16.45
N GLU A 84 1.60 21.99 15.39
CA GLU A 84 1.23 23.12 14.55
C GLU A 84 -0.10 22.89 13.82
N ARG A 85 -0.37 21.68 13.36
CA ARG A 85 -1.57 21.34 12.56
C ARG A 85 -2.81 21.06 13.40
N GLN A 86 -2.67 20.54 14.61
CA GLN A 86 -3.80 20.27 15.49
C GLN A 86 -4.55 21.54 15.86
N GLN A 87 -5.89 21.49 15.79
CA GLN A 87 -6.75 22.63 16.17
C GLN A 87 -6.53 23.09 17.62
N ASN A 88 -6.38 22.13 18.54
CA ASN A 88 -6.15 22.38 19.96
C ASN A 88 -4.71 22.74 20.31
N LYS A 89 -3.78 22.69 19.34
CA LYS A 89 -2.32 22.92 19.52
C LYS A 89 -1.66 22.07 20.62
N LYS A 90 -2.31 21.00 21.04
CA LYS A 90 -1.82 20.14 22.10
C LYS A 90 -0.69 19.25 21.58
N LYS A 91 0.40 19.18 22.31
CA LYS A 91 1.53 18.31 21.99
C LYS A 91 1.16 16.85 22.26
N PRO A 92 1.33 15.92 21.30
CA PRO A 92 1.11 14.48 21.54
C PRO A 92 2.15 13.94 22.52
N ARG A 93 1.82 12.81 23.19
CA ARG A 93 2.79 12.06 23.99
C ARG A 93 3.77 11.35 23.06
N LEU A 94 5.03 11.20 23.50
CA LEU A 94 6.12 10.64 22.71
C LEU A 94 6.59 9.31 23.29
N TYR A 95 6.82 8.34 22.42
CA TYR A 95 7.23 6.98 22.81
C TYR A 95 8.34 6.47 21.88
N ASN A 96 9.26 5.71 22.47
CA ASN A 96 10.23 4.90 21.73
C ASN A 96 9.68 3.48 21.46
N ASP A 97 8.90 2.96 22.40
CA ASP A 97 8.26 1.65 22.32
C ASP A 97 6.74 1.78 22.06
N TYR A 98 6.27 1.24 20.94
CA TYR A 98 4.86 1.28 20.57
C TYR A 98 3.95 0.53 21.55
N ARG A 99 4.48 -0.45 22.28
CA ARG A 99 3.72 -1.23 23.27
C ARG A 99 3.31 -0.35 24.45
N GLU A 100 4.21 0.53 24.92
CA GLU A 100 3.91 1.54 25.95
C GLU A 100 2.86 2.54 25.44
N LEU A 101 3.01 3.00 24.18
CA LEU A 101 2.02 3.87 23.54
C LEU A 101 0.62 3.26 23.58
N LEU A 102 0.48 2.01 23.17
CA LEU A 102 -0.81 1.31 23.12
C LEU A 102 -1.41 1.12 24.53
N ALA A 103 -0.60 0.73 25.50
CA ALA A 103 -1.03 0.48 26.87
C ALA A 103 -1.56 1.76 27.55
N GLU A 104 -0.86 2.89 27.37
CA GLU A 104 -1.16 4.15 28.08
C GLU A 104 -2.25 4.98 27.40
N ASN A 105 -2.35 4.98 26.07
CA ASN A 105 -3.21 5.93 25.34
C ASN A 105 -4.52 5.34 24.87
N LYS A 106 -4.60 4.03 24.59
CA LYS A 106 -5.81 3.36 24.07
C LYS A 106 -6.44 4.16 22.91
N PRO A 107 -5.73 4.38 21.80
CA PRO A 107 -6.23 5.15 20.67
C PRO A 107 -7.40 4.43 19.97
N ASP A 108 -8.31 5.21 19.36
CA ASP A 108 -9.39 4.66 18.52
C ASP A 108 -8.84 4.15 17.20
N ILE A 109 -7.83 4.86 16.66
CA ILE A 109 -7.16 4.56 15.40
C ILE A 109 -5.65 4.59 15.59
N VAL A 110 -4.98 3.61 15.01
CA VAL A 110 -3.51 3.57 14.89
C VAL A 110 -3.13 3.57 13.41
N LEU A 111 -2.27 4.52 13.02
CA LEU A 111 -1.60 4.53 11.73
C LEU A 111 -0.21 3.90 11.90
N ILE A 112 0.16 2.99 11.00
CA ILE A 112 1.44 2.28 11.02
C ILE A 112 2.20 2.60 9.74
N GLY A 113 3.31 3.34 9.88
CA GLY A 113 4.18 3.77 8.79
C GLY A 113 5.66 3.43 9.04
N THR A 114 5.92 2.35 9.77
CA THR A 114 7.25 1.79 10.04
C THR A 114 7.82 1.06 8.81
N PRO A 115 9.07 0.57 8.84
CA PRO A 115 9.54 -0.42 7.89
C PRO A 115 8.70 -1.71 7.90
N ASP A 116 8.63 -2.40 6.75
CA ASP A 116 7.68 -3.50 6.50
C ASP A 116 7.75 -4.63 7.53
N HIS A 117 8.95 -4.95 8.04
CA HIS A 117 9.15 -6.05 9.00
C HIS A 117 8.51 -5.82 10.39
N TRP A 118 8.01 -4.62 10.63
CA TRP A 118 7.30 -4.27 11.85
C TRP A 118 5.77 -4.32 11.70
N HIS A 119 5.25 -4.28 10.47
CA HIS A 119 3.83 -4.09 10.22
C HIS A 119 2.94 -5.12 10.93
N ALA A 120 3.32 -6.39 10.89
CA ALA A 120 2.49 -7.46 11.43
C ALA A 120 2.33 -7.37 12.96
N LEU A 121 3.43 -7.29 13.70
CA LEU A 121 3.38 -7.21 15.17
C LEU A 121 2.63 -5.97 15.64
N GLN A 122 2.95 -4.81 15.08
CA GLN A 122 2.32 -3.54 15.46
C GLN A 122 0.82 -3.53 15.13
N THR A 123 0.42 -4.09 13.99
CA THR A 123 -1.00 -4.20 13.61
C THR A 123 -1.75 -5.12 14.57
N ILE A 124 -1.22 -6.30 14.85
CA ILE A 124 -1.88 -7.28 15.74
C ILE A 124 -2.00 -6.72 17.15
N ASP A 125 -0.95 -6.08 17.69
CA ASP A 125 -0.98 -5.50 19.02
C ASP A 125 -1.93 -4.31 19.11
N ALA A 126 -1.98 -3.44 18.08
CA ALA A 126 -2.94 -2.35 18.02
C ALA A 126 -4.40 -2.85 18.00
N ILE A 127 -4.68 -3.91 17.21
CA ILE A 127 -5.98 -4.59 17.19
C ILE A 127 -6.34 -5.13 18.57
N LYS A 128 -5.42 -5.83 19.23
CA LYS A 128 -5.61 -6.38 20.60
C LYS A 128 -5.86 -5.27 21.62
N ALA A 129 -5.23 -4.11 21.47
CA ALA A 129 -5.47 -2.93 22.28
C ALA A 129 -6.82 -2.26 22.01
N GLY A 130 -7.56 -2.68 20.98
CA GLY A 130 -8.91 -2.22 20.67
C GLY A 130 -8.97 -1.15 19.56
N ALA A 131 -7.85 -0.82 18.92
CA ALA A 131 -7.81 0.17 17.85
C ALA A 131 -8.26 -0.40 16.49
N HIS A 132 -8.80 0.47 15.64
CA HIS A 132 -8.84 0.26 14.20
C HIS A 132 -7.48 0.64 13.61
N VAL A 133 -7.05 -0.01 12.53
CA VAL A 133 -5.68 0.15 12.04
C VAL A 133 -5.65 0.52 10.56
N TYR A 134 -4.82 1.50 10.25
CA TYR A 134 -4.34 1.75 8.89
C TYR A 134 -2.87 1.36 8.83
N VAL A 135 -2.53 0.33 8.08
CA VAL A 135 -1.16 -0.16 7.96
C VAL A 135 -0.63 0.06 6.55
N GLN A 136 0.58 0.58 6.43
CA GLN A 136 1.22 0.78 5.14
C GLN A 136 1.46 -0.54 4.39
N LYS A 137 1.54 -0.44 3.06
CA LYS A 137 1.91 -1.54 2.16
C LYS A 137 3.45 -1.72 2.09
N PRO A 138 3.91 -2.95 1.79
CA PRO A 138 3.21 -4.22 1.89
C PRO A 138 2.80 -4.50 3.32
N VAL A 139 1.68 -5.21 3.52
CA VAL A 139 1.15 -5.37 4.89
C VAL A 139 2.00 -6.27 5.78
N SER A 140 2.85 -7.12 5.18
CA SER A 140 3.72 -8.07 5.88
C SER A 140 4.98 -8.36 5.08
N VAL A 141 5.98 -8.98 5.72
CA VAL A 141 7.20 -9.44 5.03
C VAL A 141 7.21 -10.93 4.74
N ASP A 142 6.28 -11.68 5.30
CA ASP A 142 6.04 -13.09 4.94
C ASP A 142 4.54 -13.41 4.88
N VAL A 143 4.20 -14.60 4.39
CA VAL A 143 2.82 -15.00 4.13
C VAL A 143 2.06 -15.24 5.43
N ILE A 144 2.68 -15.91 6.40
CA ILE A 144 2.05 -16.29 7.67
C ILE A 144 1.77 -15.07 8.56
N GLU A 145 2.64 -14.04 8.52
CA GLU A 145 2.34 -12.75 9.16
C GLU A 145 1.02 -12.15 8.66
N GLY A 146 0.84 -12.10 7.34
CA GLY A 146 -0.38 -11.57 6.74
C GLY A 146 -1.62 -12.37 7.12
N GLU A 147 -1.54 -13.70 7.13
CA GLU A 147 -2.60 -14.59 7.64
C GLU A 147 -2.95 -14.29 9.12
N ALA A 148 -1.94 -14.06 9.95
CA ALA A 148 -2.13 -13.72 11.36
C ALA A 148 -2.82 -12.34 11.53
N MET A 149 -2.48 -11.35 10.69
CA MET A 149 -3.14 -10.04 10.68
C MET A 149 -4.62 -10.15 10.29
N VAL A 150 -4.94 -10.94 9.27
CA VAL A 150 -6.33 -11.22 8.85
C VAL A 150 -7.10 -11.91 10.00
N ALA A 151 -6.51 -12.93 10.61
CA ALA A 151 -7.11 -13.64 11.74
C ALA A 151 -7.37 -12.70 12.94
N ALA A 152 -6.42 -11.79 13.24
CA ALA A 152 -6.57 -10.79 14.30
C ALA A 152 -7.74 -9.82 14.00
N ALA A 153 -7.80 -9.27 12.80
CA ALA A 153 -8.87 -8.35 12.41
C ALA A 153 -10.25 -8.99 12.55
N GLN A 154 -10.39 -10.24 12.13
CA GLN A 154 -11.63 -11.01 12.23
C GLN A 154 -12.00 -11.33 13.69
N LYS A 155 -11.04 -11.85 14.48
CA LYS A 155 -11.28 -12.25 15.89
C LYS A 155 -11.69 -11.06 16.76
N TYR A 156 -11.00 -9.95 16.64
CA TYR A 156 -11.25 -8.75 17.46
C TYR A 156 -12.25 -7.77 16.82
N LYS A 157 -12.78 -8.10 15.63
CA LYS A 157 -13.75 -7.29 14.90
C LYS A 157 -13.30 -5.84 14.73
N ARG A 158 -12.08 -5.64 14.28
CA ARG A 158 -11.51 -4.33 14.00
C ARG A 158 -11.39 -4.13 12.50
N VAL A 159 -11.68 -2.92 12.05
CA VAL A 159 -11.42 -2.51 10.67
C VAL A 159 -9.93 -2.32 10.53
N VAL A 160 -9.32 -3.00 9.56
CA VAL A 160 -7.93 -2.84 9.18
C VAL A 160 -7.88 -2.54 7.69
N GLN A 161 -7.30 -1.41 7.32
CA GLN A 161 -7.11 -1.01 5.93
C GLN A 161 -5.64 -0.99 5.57
N ALA A 162 -5.30 -1.63 4.46
CA ALA A 162 -3.96 -1.58 3.86
C ALA A 162 -3.73 -0.25 3.13
N GLY A 163 -2.52 0.29 3.19
CA GLY A 163 -2.10 1.52 2.52
C GLY A 163 -1.94 1.39 1.00
N THR A 164 -2.81 0.62 0.34
CA THR A 164 -2.85 0.48 -1.12
C THR A 164 -3.80 1.52 -1.74
N GLN A 165 -3.50 2.79 -1.52
CA GLN A 165 -4.34 3.94 -1.85
C GLN A 165 -4.61 4.12 -3.36
N ARG A 166 -3.97 3.34 -4.25
CA ARG A 166 -4.22 3.43 -5.70
C ARG A 166 -5.67 3.07 -6.06
N LYS A 167 -6.34 2.21 -5.28
CA LYS A 167 -7.78 1.93 -5.39
C LYS A 167 -8.68 3.14 -5.11
N SER A 168 -8.13 4.18 -4.49
CA SER A 168 -8.83 5.45 -4.19
C SER A 168 -8.34 6.60 -5.07
N THR A 169 -7.50 6.35 -6.08
CA THR A 169 -7.02 7.38 -7.02
C THR A 169 -8.16 7.83 -7.93
N PRO A 170 -8.50 9.14 -8.00
CA PRO A 170 -9.68 9.62 -8.72
C PRO A 170 -9.77 9.15 -10.18
N HIS A 171 -8.68 9.28 -10.96
CA HIS A 171 -8.68 8.85 -12.36
C HIS A 171 -8.74 7.33 -12.50
N LEU A 172 -8.18 6.52 -11.57
CA LEU A 172 -8.29 5.06 -11.61
C LEU A 172 -9.68 4.56 -11.19
N ILE A 173 -10.37 5.28 -10.28
CA ILE A 173 -11.79 5.03 -9.99
C ILE A 173 -12.65 5.30 -11.24
N ASP A 174 -12.34 6.38 -11.95
CA ASP A 174 -13.01 6.69 -13.22
C ASP A 174 -12.74 5.62 -14.27
N ALA A 175 -11.49 5.20 -14.47
CA ALA A 175 -11.12 4.12 -15.40
C ALA A 175 -11.85 2.81 -15.06
N LYS A 176 -11.88 2.43 -13.78
CA LYS A 176 -12.62 1.23 -13.36
C LYS A 176 -14.10 1.33 -13.72
N LYS A 177 -14.76 2.44 -13.36
CA LYS A 177 -16.20 2.62 -13.56
C LYS A 177 -16.57 2.72 -15.03
N ASN A 178 -15.86 3.58 -15.78
CA ASN A 178 -16.28 3.99 -17.12
C ASN A 178 -15.65 3.17 -18.25
N ILE A 179 -14.58 2.41 -17.97
CA ILE A 179 -13.92 1.56 -18.96
C ILE A 179 -14.12 0.07 -18.61
N VAL A 180 -13.66 -0.35 -17.41
CA VAL A 180 -13.66 -1.76 -17.01
C VAL A 180 -15.08 -2.25 -16.72
N ASP A 181 -15.77 -1.64 -15.75
CA ASP A 181 -17.14 -2.06 -15.36
C ASP A 181 -18.19 -1.74 -16.44
N ALA A 182 -17.91 -0.76 -17.32
CA ALA A 182 -18.73 -0.48 -18.50
C ALA A 182 -18.53 -1.49 -19.65
N GLY A 183 -17.58 -2.42 -19.53
CA GLY A 183 -17.33 -3.48 -20.52
C GLY A 183 -16.68 -3.00 -21.82
N LEU A 184 -16.04 -1.82 -21.82
CA LEU A 184 -15.39 -1.28 -23.02
C LEU A 184 -14.16 -2.09 -23.44
N LEU A 185 -13.52 -2.81 -22.50
CA LEU A 185 -12.41 -3.72 -22.81
C LEU A 185 -12.84 -5.05 -23.43
N GLY A 186 -14.13 -5.46 -23.29
CA GLY A 186 -14.50 -6.85 -23.53
C GLY A 186 -13.88 -7.76 -22.46
N LYS A 187 -13.59 -9.02 -22.80
CA LYS A 187 -12.85 -9.93 -21.91
C LYS A 187 -11.38 -9.51 -21.89
N VAL A 188 -10.84 -9.29 -20.70
CA VAL A 188 -9.40 -9.05 -20.53
C VAL A 188 -8.70 -10.41 -20.49
N LEU A 189 -7.68 -10.59 -21.33
CA LEU A 189 -6.98 -11.87 -21.53
C LEU A 189 -5.52 -11.83 -21.11
N HIS A 190 -4.95 -10.63 -21.02
CA HIS A 190 -3.57 -10.43 -20.64
C HIS A 190 -3.39 -9.12 -19.87
N VAL A 191 -2.47 -9.11 -18.90
CA VAL A 191 -2.10 -7.93 -18.13
C VAL A 191 -0.58 -7.79 -18.07
N GLU A 192 -0.09 -6.61 -18.35
CA GLU A 192 1.31 -6.23 -18.12
C GLU A 192 1.40 -5.21 -16.99
N MET A 193 2.39 -5.38 -16.14
CA MET A 193 2.73 -4.43 -15.07
C MET A 193 4.23 -4.22 -15.05
N CYS A 194 4.68 -3.03 -14.79
CA CYS A 194 6.12 -2.72 -14.81
C CYS A 194 6.55 -1.67 -13.80
N CYS A 195 7.87 -1.66 -13.53
CA CYS A 195 8.57 -0.57 -12.85
C CYS A 195 10.01 -0.49 -13.38
N TYR A 196 10.34 0.62 -14.02
CA TYR A 196 11.61 0.81 -14.73
C TYR A 196 12.40 2.02 -14.23
N TYR A 197 12.38 2.30 -12.95
CA TYR A 197 13.23 3.33 -12.38
C TYR A 197 14.06 2.83 -11.22
N HIS A 198 15.13 3.55 -10.92
CA HIS A 198 16.15 3.13 -9.99
C HIS A 198 15.66 3.15 -8.54
N MET A 199 15.78 2.02 -7.84
CA MET A 199 15.37 1.85 -6.45
C MET A 199 16.37 1.02 -5.62
N ARG A 200 17.66 1.07 -5.93
CA ARG A 200 18.71 0.40 -5.17
C ARG A 200 19.70 1.39 -4.58
N ALA A 201 20.15 1.10 -3.37
CA ALA A 201 21.31 1.76 -2.80
C ALA A 201 22.57 1.01 -3.24
N ASN A 202 23.54 1.71 -3.84
CA ASN A 202 24.75 1.12 -4.40
C ASN A 202 25.99 1.40 -3.54
N GLY A 203 25.79 1.77 -2.27
CA GLY A 203 26.87 2.08 -1.34
C GLY A 203 27.39 0.87 -0.57
N ASN A 204 28.67 0.98 -0.17
CA ASN A 204 29.34 0.08 0.77
C ASN A 204 29.93 0.86 1.94
N PRO A 205 29.10 1.57 2.74
CA PRO A 205 29.63 2.31 3.87
C PRO A 205 30.28 1.38 4.91
N PRO A 206 31.29 1.84 5.64
CA PRO A 206 31.90 1.08 6.73
C PRO A 206 30.90 0.87 7.87
N VAL A 207 31.21 -0.07 8.74
CA VAL A 207 30.49 -0.24 10.01
C VAL A 207 30.80 0.97 10.90
N GLU A 208 29.74 1.52 11.51
CA GLU A 208 29.78 2.72 12.33
C GLU A 208 29.19 2.45 13.72
N THR A 209 29.44 3.38 14.65
CA THR A 209 28.75 3.39 15.94
C THR A 209 27.30 3.87 15.74
N VAL A 210 26.36 3.19 16.38
CA VAL A 210 24.96 3.63 16.38
C VAL A 210 24.85 5.01 17.04
N PRO A 211 24.21 6.00 16.39
CA PRO A 211 24.04 7.33 17.00
C PRO A 211 23.13 7.29 18.23
N ASP A 212 23.40 8.12 19.23
CA ASP A 212 22.66 8.19 20.50
C ASP A 212 21.17 8.56 20.35
N PHE A 213 20.80 9.18 19.24
CA PHE A 213 19.43 9.53 18.95
C PHE A 213 18.60 8.39 18.36
N PHE A 214 19.23 7.25 18.03
CA PHE A 214 18.63 6.15 17.27
C PHE A 214 18.72 4.82 18.02
N ASP A 215 17.58 4.23 18.34
CA ASP A 215 17.50 2.89 18.93
C ASP A 215 17.51 1.83 17.83
N TYR A 216 18.71 1.41 17.44
CA TYR A 216 18.92 0.46 16.36
C TYR A 216 18.44 -0.96 16.70
N ASP A 217 18.50 -1.35 17.98
CA ASP A 217 18.02 -2.67 18.41
C ASP A 217 16.49 -2.78 18.24
N MET A 218 15.76 -1.76 18.70
CA MET A 218 14.32 -1.66 18.54
C MET A 218 13.94 -1.41 17.07
N TRP A 219 14.74 -0.64 16.31
CA TRP A 219 14.50 -0.47 14.88
C TRP A 219 14.60 -1.80 14.11
N THR A 220 15.61 -2.62 14.41
CA THR A 220 15.81 -3.94 13.80
C THR A 220 14.69 -4.91 14.20
N GLY A 221 14.27 -4.88 15.46
CA GLY A 221 13.13 -5.65 15.95
C GLY A 221 13.21 -7.14 15.63
N PRO A 222 12.17 -7.70 14.97
CA PRO A 222 12.10 -9.12 14.62
C PRO A 222 13.05 -9.54 13.49
N ALA A 223 13.60 -8.59 12.73
CA ALA A 223 14.54 -8.90 11.65
C ALA A 223 15.91 -9.33 12.17
N PRO A 224 16.74 -10.03 11.37
CA PRO A 224 18.10 -10.36 11.75
C PRO A 224 18.94 -9.10 12.01
N LEU A 225 19.63 -9.08 13.17
CA LEU A 225 20.53 -7.97 13.51
C LEU A 225 21.79 -8.03 12.65
N ARG A 226 22.10 -6.94 11.99
CA ARG A 226 23.34 -6.76 11.22
C ARG A 226 24.17 -5.62 11.83
N PRO A 227 25.49 -5.57 11.59
CA PRO A 227 26.29 -4.42 12.01
C PRO A 227 25.73 -3.12 11.44
N TYR A 228 25.68 -2.07 12.27
CA TYR A 228 25.18 -0.77 11.84
C TYR A 228 26.17 -0.10 10.88
N ASP A 229 25.68 0.35 9.75
CA ASP A 229 26.43 1.08 8.73
C ASP A 229 25.68 2.30 8.18
N GLY A 230 24.55 2.65 8.82
CA GLY A 230 23.71 3.76 8.42
C GLY A 230 22.91 3.55 7.13
N LEU A 231 23.27 2.56 6.31
CA LEU A 231 22.69 2.40 4.98
C LEU A 231 21.19 2.06 4.96
N PRO A 232 20.65 1.13 5.79
CA PRO A 232 19.21 0.87 5.82
C PRO A 232 18.38 2.04 6.35
N HIS A 233 18.88 2.76 7.31
CA HIS A 233 18.20 3.91 7.91
C HIS A 233 18.53 5.19 7.12
N VAL A 234 17.62 6.04 6.78
CA VAL A 234 16.17 6.14 7.05
C VAL A 234 15.34 5.56 5.88
N ARG A 235 15.90 5.48 4.70
CA ARG A 235 15.19 5.25 3.44
C ARG A 235 15.51 3.89 2.81
N TRP A 236 16.77 3.45 2.88
CA TRP A 236 17.30 2.36 2.06
C TRP A 236 17.05 0.96 2.62
N TRP A 237 16.33 0.83 3.75
CA TRP A 237 15.90 -0.47 4.26
C TRP A 237 15.12 -1.30 3.24
N ARG A 238 14.41 -0.65 2.30
CA ARG A 238 13.68 -1.29 1.20
C ARG A 238 14.57 -2.09 0.26
N THR A 239 15.87 -1.82 0.25
CA THR A 239 16.85 -2.51 -0.61
C THR A 239 17.50 -3.71 0.08
N PHE A 240 16.97 -4.11 1.25
CA PHE A 240 17.42 -5.26 2.01
C PHE A 240 16.26 -6.23 2.26
N MET A 241 16.46 -7.50 1.84
CA MET A 241 15.44 -8.55 2.00
C MET A 241 15.13 -8.86 3.47
N GLU A 242 16.02 -8.52 4.40
CA GLU A 242 15.80 -8.65 5.84
C GLU A 242 14.64 -7.77 6.34
N TYR A 243 14.44 -6.61 5.73
CA TYR A 243 13.48 -5.60 6.19
C TYR A 243 12.25 -5.42 5.29
N GLY A 244 12.29 -6.00 4.08
CA GLY A 244 11.21 -5.88 3.11
C GLY A 244 11.18 -7.04 2.12
N ASN A 245 10.63 -6.79 0.94
CA ASN A 245 10.52 -7.75 -0.16
C ASN A 245 11.02 -7.19 -1.50
N GLY A 246 11.97 -6.25 -1.42
CA GLY A 246 12.54 -5.61 -2.60
C GLY A 246 11.50 -4.88 -3.47
N ILE A 247 11.84 -4.64 -4.73
CA ILE A 247 10.97 -3.91 -5.68
C ILE A 247 9.67 -4.68 -5.93
N MET A 248 9.68 -5.99 -5.86
CA MET A 248 8.47 -6.81 -5.94
C MET A 248 7.48 -6.44 -4.83
N GLY A 249 7.92 -6.40 -3.57
CA GLY A 249 7.06 -6.04 -2.44
C GLY A 249 6.74 -4.53 -2.36
N ASP A 250 7.66 -3.66 -2.79
CA ASP A 250 7.47 -2.21 -2.68
C ASP A 250 6.64 -1.63 -3.83
N MET A 251 6.89 -2.05 -5.08
CA MET A 251 6.32 -1.44 -6.28
C MET A 251 5.30 -2.33 -7.00
N CYS A 252 5.56 -3.63 -7.11
CA CYS A 252 4.60 -4.54 -7.76
C CYS A 252 3.30 -4.61 -7.00
N VAL A 253 3.36 -4.66 -5.67
CA VAL A 253 2.16 -4.73 -4.82
C VAL A 253 1.12 -3.66 -5.15
N HIS A 254 1.53 -2.43 -5.48
CA HIS A 254 0.61 -1.36 -5.87
C HIS A 254 -0.11 -1.64 -7.18
N MET A 255 0.63 -2.08 -8.22
CA MET A 255 0.06 -2.34 -9.55
C MET A 255 -0.78 -3.61 -9.53
N PHE A 256 -0.27 -4.67 -8.90
CA PHE A 256 -0.99 -5.94 -8.79
C PHE A 256 -2.28 -5.79 -7.97
N ASP A 257 -2.24 -5.08 -6.84
CA ASP A 257 -3.43 -4.79 -6.04
C ASP A 257 -4.46 -3.95 -6.80
N THR A 258 -4.01 -2.99 -7.61
CA THR A 258 -4.90 -2.20 -8.49
C THR A 258 -5.54 -3.06 -9.57
N VAL A 259 -4.78 -3.92 -10.24
CA VAL A 259 -5.26 -4.87 -11.26
C VAL A 259 -6.27 -5.84 -10.65
N ARG A 260 -5.94 -6.45 -9.50
CA ARG A 260 -6.86 -7.34 -8.78
C ARG A 260 -8.18 -6.63 -8.47
N TRP A 261 -8.14 -5.42 -7.97
CA TRP A 261 -9.34 -4.63 -7.70
C TRP A 261 -10.13 -4.29 -8.97
N MET A 262 -9.48 -3.91 -10.06
CA MET A 262 -10.15 -3.59 -11.32
C MET A 262 -10.87 -4.81 -11.89
N LEU A 263 -10.22 -5.97 -11.91
CA LEU A 263 -10.71 -7.19 -12.53
C LEU A 263 -11.40 -8.14 -11.52
N LYS A 264 -11.46 -7.78 -10.23
CA LYS A 264 -12.06 -8.59 -9.15
C LYS A 264 -11.40 -9.96 -8.99
N LEU A 265 -10.06 -10.02 -9.07
CA LEU A 265 -9.28 -11.25 -8.99
C LEU A 265 -9.03 -11.67 -7.55
N GLY A 266 -9.12 -12.95 -7.26
CA GLY A 266 -8.70 -13.59 -6.01
C GLY A 266 -7.20 -13.93 -5.98
N TRP A 267 -6.89 -15.10 -5.39
CA TRP A 267 -5.56 -15.68 -5.43
C TRP A 267 -5.19 -16.15 -6.84
N PRO A 268 -3.94 -15.94 -7.30
CA PRO A 268 -3.43 -16.63 -8.48
C PRO A 268 -3.36 -18.15 -8.24
N GLU A 269 -3.65 -18.95 -9.26
CA GLU A 269 -3.54 -20.41 -9.17
C GLU A 269 -2.08 -20.88 -9.15
N ARG A 270 -1.24 -20.17 -9.90
CA ARG A 270 0.19 -20.45 -10.01
C ARG A 270 0.98 -19.16 -10.17
N ILE A 271 2.14 -19.10 -9.52
CA ILE A 271 3.06 -17.96 -9.58
C ILE A 271 4.42 -18.48 -9.98
N SER A 272 5.01 -17.89 -11.01
CA SER A 272 6.37 -18.19 -11.45
C SER A 272 7.20 -16.90 -11.58
N SER A 273 8.49 -16.98 -11.27
CA SER A 273 9.35 -15.80 -11.32
C SER A 273 10.82 -16.18 -11.60
N THR A 274 11.50 -15.26 -12.29
CA THR A 274 12.93 -15.34 -12.58
C THR A 274 13.56 -13.97 -12.45
N GLY A 275 14.84 -13.92 -12.08
CA GLY A 275 15.57 -12.66 -11.89
C GLY A 275 16.80 -12.83 -11.01
N GLY A 276 17.31 -11.71 -10.52
CA GLY A 276 18.48 -11.66 -9.66
C GLY A 276 19.16 -10.30 -9.66
N ILE A 277 20.39 -10.27 -9.15
CA ILE A 277 21.27 -9.11 -9.19
C ILE A 277 22.17 -9.28 -10.43
N TYR A 278 21.83 -8.62 -11.52
CA TYR A 278 22.50 -8.76 -12.81
C TYR A 278 23.46 -7.60 -13.11
N ALA A 279 23.01 -6.39 -12.87
CA ALA A 279 23.77 -5.19 -13.21
C ALA A 279 24.62 -4.68 -12.05
N ASP A 280 24.08 -4.61 -10.84
CA ASP A 280 24.75 -4.02 -9.69
C ASP A 280 25.15 -5.08 -8.64
N LYS A 281 26.35 -5.63 -8.84
CA LYS A 281 26.91 -6.68 -7.97
C LYS A 281 27.85 -6.14 -6.89
N GLY A 282 28.11 -4.84 -6.86
CA GLY A 282 29.12 -4.24 -6.00
C GLY A 282 28.59 -3.65 -4.69
N GLY A 283 27.28 -3.44 -4.55
CA GLY A 283 26.67 -2.85 -3.38
C GLY A 283 26.25 -3.86 -2.30
N LYS A 284 25.96 -3.36 -1.09
CA LYS A 284 25.42 -4.18 0.01
C LYS A 284 23.94 -4.54 -0.16
N SER A 285 23.20 -3.86 -1.04
CA SER A 285 21.80 -4.16 -1.34
C SER A 285 21.66 -5.58 -1.89
N ASN A 286 20.73 -6.35 -1.32
CA ASN A 286 20.56 -7.78 -1.67
C ASN A 286 19.24 -8.11 -2.37
N ILE A 287 18.48 -7.08 -2.77
CA ILE A 287 17.26 -7.25 -3.59
C ILE A 287 17.63 -7.46 -5.06
N ALA A 288 16.76 -8.12 -5.82
CA ALA A 288 16.91 -8.25 -7.26
C ALA A 288 16.85 -6.87 -7.95
N ASP A 289 17.79 -6.61 -8.85
CA ASP A 289 17.75 -5.43 -9.73
C ASP A 289 17.00 -5.69 -11.05
N THR A 290 16.74 -6.96 -11.30
CA THR A 290 16.02 -7.45 -12.49
C THR A 290 15.14 -8.62 -12.09
N GLN A 291 13.83 -8.53 -12.36
CA GLN A 291 12.89 -9.62 -12.07
C GLN A 291 11.70 -9.57 -13.03
N SER A 292 11.29 -10.76 -13.48
CA SER A 292 10.03 -10.97 -14.19
C SER A 292 9.21 -12.03 -13.45
N ALA A 293 7.91 -11.79 -13.29
CA ALA A 293 7.00 -12.73 -12.65
C ALA A 293 5.71 -12.89 -13.43
N MET A 294 5.10 -14.07 -13.36
CA MET A 294 3.77 -14.37 -13.89
C MET A 294 2.86 -14.80 -12.75
N PHE A 295 1.65 -14.21 -12.74
CA PHE A 295 0.55 -14.58 -11.86
C PHE A 295 -0.54 -15.15 -12.77
N GLU A 296 -0.79 -16.44 -12.66
CA GLU A 296 -1.66 -17.19 -13.59
C GLU A 296 -3.02 -17.43 -12.93
N TYR A 297 -4.06 -17.22 -13.70
CA TYR A 297 -5.46 -17.51 -13.42
C TYR A 297 -6.00 -18.36 -14.57
N ASP A 298 -7.17 -18.98 -14.43
CA ASP A 298 -7.77 -19.92 -15.43
C ASP A 298 -7.64 -19.42 -16.88
N ASP A 299 -8.00 -18.17 -17.14
CA ASP A 299 -8.06 -17.61 -18.49
C ASP A 299 -7.44 -16.20 -18.58
N LEU A 300 -6.56 -15.87 -17.63
CA LEU A 300 -5.86 -14.60 -17.56
C LEU A 300 -4.43 -14.81 -17.06
N THR A 301 -3.47 -14.18 -17.71
CA THR A 301 -2.09 -14.09 -17.22
C THR A 301 -1.73 -12.65 -16.92
N CYS A 302 -1.26 -12.39 -15.69
CA CYS A 302 -0.69 -11.10 -15.32
C CYS A 302 0.84 -11.21 -15.25
N VAL A 303 1.54 -10.36 -15.97
CA VAL A 303 3.01 -10.32 -16.02
C VAL A 303 3.50 -9.07 -15.31
N TRP A 304 4.50 -9.24 -14.46
CA TRP A 304 5.27 -8.15 -13.86
C TRP A 304 6.69 -8.15 -14.35
N GLN A 305 7.23 -6.96 -14.60
CA GLN A 305 8.65 -6.76 -14.90
C GLN A 305 9.21 -5.55 -14.17
N HIS A 306 10.39 -5.69 -13.57
CA HIS A 306 11.17 -4.56 -13.14
C HIS A 306 12.65 -4.70 -13.48
N ARG A 307 13.31 -3.57 -13.64
CA ARG A 307 14.75 -3.42 -13.67
C ARG A 307 15.16 -2.03 -13.22
N THR A 308 16.32 -1.92 -12.57
CA THR A 308 16.86 -0.66 -12.06
C THR A 308 17.90 -0.04 -12.99
N TRP A 309 17.98 -0.53 -14.20
CA TRP A 309 18.94 -0.12 -15.23
C TRP A 309 18.26 -0.06 -16.60
N GLY A 310 18.91 0.67 -17.54
CA GLY A 310 18.35 0.87 -18.87
C GLY A 310 17.15 1.83 -18.86
N THR A 311 16.63 2.09 -20.05
CA THR A 311 15.48 2.99 -20.27
C THR A 311 14.17 2.21 -20.20
N ALA A 312 13.09 2.85 -19.74
CA ALA A 312 11.75 2.27 -19.81
C ALA A 312 11.35 2.01 -21.27
N SER A 313 10.68 0.90 -21.52
CA SER A 313 10.13 0.58 -22.86
C SER A 313 9.03 1.54 -23.28
N ASP A 314 8.32 2.10 -22.31
CA ASP A 314 7.31 3.13 -22.46
C ASP A 314 7.62 4.26 -21.46
N PRO A 315 8.23 5.38 -21.93
CA PRO A 315 8.62 6.48 -21.04
C PRO A 315 7.45 7.21 -20.37
N GLU A 316 6.25 7.17 -20.94
CA GLU A 316 5.05 7.77 -20.34
C GLU A 316 4.49 6.89 -19.22
N TYR A 317 4.81 5.60 -19.26
CA TYR A 317 4.31 4.58 -18.32
C TYR A 317 5.44 3.79 -17.64
N PRO A 318 6.44 4.42 -17.00
CA PRO A 318 7.59 3.73 -16.40
C PRO A 318 7.23 2.92 -15.16
N TRP A 319 6.09 3.20 -14.55
CA TRP A 319 5.47 2.44 -13.48
C TRP A 319 3.96 2.39 -13.69
N SER A 320 3.46 1.27 -14.17
CA SER A 320 2.11 1.18 -14.70
C SER A 320 1.57 -0.24 -14.76
N PHE A 321 0.30 -0.33 -15.15
CA PHE A 321 -0.33 -1.55 -15.64
C PHE A 321 -0.98 -1.31 -17.01
N LYS A 322 -1.10 -2.38 -17.82
CA LYS A 322 -1.84 -2.41 -19.09
C LYS A 322 -2.76 -3.60 -19.09
N LEU A 323 -4.06 -3.37 -19.31
CA LEU A 323 -5.08 -4.40 -19.46
C LEU A 323 -5.40 -4.57 -20.94
N PHE A 324 -5.13 -5.75 -21.51
CA PHE A 324 -5.40 -6.08 -22.90
C PHE A 324 -6.68 -6.89 -22.99
N GLY A 325 -7.71 -6.28 -23.55
CA GLY A 325 -9.01 -6.88 -23.75
C GLY A 325 -9.36 -7.05 -25.23
N GLU A 326 -10.39 -7.82 -25.52
CA GLU A 326 -10.86 -8.10 -26.89
C GLU A 326 -11.28 -6.84 -27.66
N LYS A 327 -11.71 -5.78 -26.96
CA LYS A 327 -12.26 -4.56 -27.55
C LYS A 327 -11.40 -3.32 -27.32
N GLY A 328 -10.28 -3.44 -26.64
CA GLY A 328 -9.38 -2.32 -26.38
C GLY A 328 -8.36 -2.58 -25.30
N THR A 329 -7.46 -1.62 -25.12
CA THR A 329 -6.39 -1.62 -24.12
C THR A 329 -6.57 -0.46 -23.17
N LEU A 330 -6.45 -0.71 -21.87
CA LEU A 330 -6.38 0.31 -20.82
C LEU A 330 -4.96 0.36 -20.26
N CYS A 331 -4.27 1.49 -20.44
CA CYS A 331 -3.02 1.79 -19.76
C CYS A 331 -3.31 2.66 -18.54
N GLY A 332 -2.78 2.31 -17.37
CA GLY A 332 -3.00 3.09 -16.14
C GLY A 332 -1.74 3.23 -15.29
N SER A 333 -1.55 4.41 -14.74
CA SER A 333 -0.44 4.77 -13.86
C SER A 333 -0.92 5.60 -12.66
N THR A 334 0.00 6.06 -11.84
CA THR A 334 -0.30 7.01 -10.77
C THR A 334 -0.61 8.42 -11.27
N MET A 335 -0.29 8.70 -12.54
CA MET A 335 -0.36 10.04 -13.13
C MET A 335 -1.51 10.20 -14.13
N GLN A 336 -1.90 9.11 -14.80
CA GLN A 336 -2.90 9.17 -15.87
C GLN A 336 -3.43 7.78 -16.21
N TYR A 337 -4.50 7.75 -17.03
CA TYR A 337 -4.85 6.57 -17.81
C TYR A 337 -5.19 6.92 -19.24
N ASP A 338 -4.96 5.95 -20.14
CA ASP A 338 -5.37 5.96 -21.54
C ASP A 338 -6.16 4.71 -21.86
N PHE A 339 -7.37 4.86 -22.43
CA PHE A 339 -8.11 3.79 -23.06
C PHE A 339 -8.01 3.92 -24.57
N ILE A 340 -7.57 2.85 -25.22
CA ILE A 340 -7.39 2.74 -26.67
C ILE A 340 -8.32 1.63 -27.18
N PRO A 341 -9.42 1.97 -27.88
CA PRO A 341 -10.33 0.96 -28.40
C PRO A 341 -9.68 0.20 -29.56
N GLU A 342 -10.04 -1.09 -29.68
CA GLU A 342 -9.70 -1.88 -30.86
C GLU A 342 -10.52 -1.40 -32.07
N GLY A 343 -9.85 -1.15 -33.21
CA GLY A 343 -10.50 -0.69 -34.42
C GLY A 343 -10.94 0.78 -34.38
N LYS A 344 -12.20 1.06 -34.77
CA LYS A 344 -12.74 2.42 -34.83
C LYS A 344 -13.40 2.79 -33.49
N GLY A 345 -12.86 3.79 -32.82
CA GLY A 345 -13.38 4.32 -31.57
C GLY A 345 -12.62 5.55 -31.11
N GLU A 346 -13.14 6.24 -30.12
CA GLU A 346 -12.49 7.41 -29.54
C GLU A 346 -11.57 6.97 -28.40
N LYS A 347 -10.34 7.48 -28.40
CA LYS A 347 -9.40 7.32 -27.30
C LYS A 347 -9.87 8.16 -26.12
N ILE A 348 -9.77 7.63 -24.92
CA ILE A 348 -10.11 8.34 -23.67
C ILE A 348 -8.84 8.49 -22.85
N HIS A 349 -8.53 9.73 -22.50
CA HIS A 349 -7.39 10.08 -21.65
C HIS A 349 -7.87 10.84 -20.42
N LYS A 350 -7.25 10.56 -19.25
CA LYS A 350 -7.44 11.37 -18.04
C LYS A 350 -6.17 11.42 -17.21
N ASP A 351 -5.84 12.63 -16.82
CA ASP A 351 -4.72 12.95 -15.94
C ASP A 351 -5.08 12.83 -14.46
N VAL A 352 -4.05 12.81 -13.64
CA VAL A 352 -4.13 12.95 -12.19
C VAL A 352 -4.78 14.29 -11.81
N VAL A 353 -5.66 14.27 -10.85
CA VAL A 353 -6.29 15.47 -10.30
C VAL A 353 -5.51 15.93 -9.08
N TYR A 354 -5.08 17.19 -9.08
CA TYR A 354 -4.48 17.86 -7.92
C TYR A 354 -5.51 18.73 -7.22
N GLU A 355 -5.50 18.75 -5.88
CA GLU A 355 -6.41 19.57 -5.07
C GLU A 355 -5.67 20.75 -4.40
N LYS A 356 -4.75 21.39 -5.13
CA LYS A 356 -3.81 22.42 -4.62
C LYS A 356 -4.51 23.64 -4.02
N GLU A 357 -5.64 24.06 -4.59
CA GLU A 357 -6.42 25.20 -4.10
C GLU A 357 -7.13 24.89 -2.78
N LYS A 358 -7.60 23.66 -2.64
CA LYS A 358 -8.32 23.21 -1.45
C LYS A 358 -7.38 22.89 -0.29
N TYR A 359 -6.18 22.41 -0.60
CA TYR A 359 -5.16 21.98 0.36
C TYR A 359 -3.80 22.61 0.03
N PRO A 360 -3.64 23.94 0.18
CA PRO A 360 -2.42 24.65 -0.18
C PRO A 360 -1.22 24.25 0.70
N GLU A 361 -1.46 23.67 1.87
CA GLU A 361 -0.40 23.12 2.74
C GLU A 361 0.35 21.95 2.12
N ASP A 362 -0.27 21.22 1.18
CA ASP A 362 0.39 20.13 0.45
C ASP A 362 1.63 20.61 -0.32
N LEU A 363 1.64 21.87 -0.76
CA LEU A 363 2.75 22.47 -1.49
C LEU A 363 3.96 22.82 -0.61
N LYS A 364 3.78 22.88 0.71
CA LYS A 364 4.81 23.26 1.68
C LYS A 364 5.62 22.05 2.17
N GLU A 365 5.15 20.84 1.91
CA GLU A 365 5.75 19.62 2.41
C GLU A 365 6.68 19.02 1.36
N LYS A 366 8.00 19.06 1.63
CA LYS A 366 9.04 18.66 0.66
C LYS A 366 8.98 17.19 0.23
N ASP A 367 8.44 16.31 1.08
CA ASP A 367 8.53 14.86 0.90
C ASP A 367 7.19 14.22 0.54
N ILE A 368 6.15 15.01 0.24
CA ILE A 368 4.84 14.48 -0.11
C ILE A 368 4.70 14.31 -1.62
N GLU A 369 4.29 13.11 -2.01
CA GLU A 369 3.86 12.85 -3.39
C GLU A 369 2.52 13.55 -3.65
N LEU A 370 2.56 14.75 -4.23
CA LEU A 370 1.36 15.54 -4.51
C LEU A 370 0.31 14.80 -5.34
N ASN A 371 0.74 13.92 -6.24
CA ASN A 371 -0.12 13.06 -7.04
C ASN A 371 -0.85 12.00 -6.19
N ALA A 372 -0.28 11.58 -5.07
CA ALA A 372 -0.88 10.62 -4.16
C ALA A 372 -1.83 11.26 -3.13
N ALA A 373 -1.72 12.56 -2.88
CA ALA A 373 -2.48 13.24 -1.84
C ALA A 373 -4.02 13.11 -1.98
N PRO A 374 -4.64 13.34 -3.16
CA PRO A 374 -6.08 13.13 -3.35
C PRO A 374 -6.52 11.68 -3.11
N ALA A 375 -5.71 10.72 -3.59
CA ALA A 375 -5.97 9.30 -3.38
C ALA A 375 -5.93 8.94 -1.89
N THR A 376 -4.92 9.42 -1.15
CA THR A 376 -4.79 9.14 0.29
C THR A 376 -5.93 9.77 1.08
N ARG A 377 -6.39 10.99 0.76
CA ARG A 377 -7.57 11.60 1.39
C ARG A 377 -8.84 10.78 1.19
N LEU A 378 -9.11 10.36 -0.05
CA LEU A 378 -10.26 9.48 -0.34
C LEU A 378 -10.12 8.13 0.34
N HIS A 379 -8.91 7.61 0.45
CA HIS A 379 -8.62 6.35 1.13
C HIS A 379 -8.89 6.45 2.64
N MET A 380 -8.49 7.55 3.28
CA MET A 380 -8.79 7.84 4.68
C MET A 380 -10.30 8.02 4.92
N LEU A 381 -11.02 8.69 4.02
CA LEU A 381 -12.48 8.79 4.10
C LEU A 381 -13.16 7.43 3.98
N ASN A 382 -12.66 6.54 3.09
CA ASN A 382 -13.16 5.18 2.98
C ASN A 382 -12.92 4.36 4.25
N PHE A 383 -11.74 4.49 4.87
CA PHE A 383 -11.41 3.87 6.14
C PHE A 383 -12.35 4.31 7.26
N LEU A 384 -12.58 5.62 7.40
CA LEU A 384 -13.50 6.16 8.40
C LEU A 384 -14.94 5.70 8.17
N ASN A 385 -15.40 5.69 6.90
CA ASN A 385 -16.71 5.17 6.53
C ASN A 385 -16.85 3.68 6.90
N ALA A 386 -15.79 2.89 6.70
CA ALA A 386 -15.81 1.47 7.07
C ALA A 386 -15.94 1.27 8.60
N ILE A 387 -15.26 2.11 9.38
CA ILE A 387 -15.38 2.09 10.85
C ILE A 387 -16.79 2.49 11.29
N ASP A 388 -17.35 3.56 10.72
CA ASP A 388 -18.64 4.12 11.14
C ASP A 388 -19.83 3.22 10.81
N ASN A 389 -19.76 2.54 9.68
CA ASN A 389 -20.87 1.74 9.15
C ASN A 389 -20.65 0.23 9.31
N GLY A 390 -19.52 -0.22 9.86
CA GLY A 390 -19.22 -1.65 10.05
C GLY A 390 -19.11 -2.42 8.73
N VAL A 391 -18.62 -1.75 7.66
CA VAL A 391 -18.43 -2.36 6.33
C VAL A 391 -16.97 -2.60 6.03
N LYS A 392 -16.64 -3.46 5.07
CA LYS A 392 -15.26 -3.66 4.61
C LYS A 392 -14.76 -2.41 3.87
N PRO A 393 -13.54 -1.92 4.16
CA PRO A 393 -12.93 -0.86 3.39
C PRO A 393 -12.49 -1.35 1.99
N VAL A 394 -12.23 -0.43 1.07
CA VAL A 394 -11.82 -0.76 -0.31
C VAL A 394 -10.50 -1.53 -0.37
N ALA A 395 -9.64 -1.35 0.60
CA ALA A 395 -8.39 -2.07 0.78
C ALA A 395 -8.38 -2.82 2.12
N ASP A 396 -9.39 -3.68 2.31
CA ASP A 396 -9.46 -4.57 3.48
C ASP A 396 -8.16 -5.36 3.65
N ILE A 397 -7.84 -5.72 4.90
CA ILE A 397 -6.57 -6.42 5.21
C ILE A 397 -6.44 -7.75 4.45
N GLU A 398 -7.54 -8.47 4.20
CA GLU A 398 -7.54 -9.70 3.43
C GLU A 398 -7.11 -9.44 1.98
N GLU A 399 -7.66 -8.39 1.34
CA GLU A 399 -7.26 -7.97 0.00
C GLU A 399 -5.80 -7.51 -0.07
N GLY A 400 -5.36 -6.73 0.93
CA GLY A 400 -3.97 -6.31 1.08
C GLY A 400 -3.02 -7.49 1.28
N HIS A 401 -3.46 -8.50 2.06
CA HIS A 401 -2.71 -9.74 2.27
C HIS A 401 -2.57 -10.54 0.98
N ILE A 402 -3.64 -10.78 0.22
CA ILE A 402 -3.57 -11.53 -1.05
C ILE A 402 -2.56 -10.87 -1.99
N SER A 403 -2.62 -9.55 -2.14
CA SER A 403 -1.69 -8.82 -3.02
C SER A 403 -0.24 -8.91 -2.54
N THR A 404 -0.02 -8.73 -1.23
CA THR A 404 1.31 -8.82 -0.62
C THR A 404 1.89 -10.24 -0.69
N ALA A 405 1.10 -11.23 -0.30
CA ALA A 405 1.52 -12.64 -0.31
C ALA A 405 1.84 -13.14 -1.72
N SER A 406 1.08 -12.73 -2.73
CA SER A 406 1.39 -13.07 -4.13
C SER A 406 2.77 -12.52 -4.56
N CYS A 407 3.10 -11.28 -4.16
CA CYS A 407 4.44 -10.71 -4.40
C CYS A 407 5.54 -11.48 -3.65
N ILE A 408 5.28 -11.89 -2.41
CA ILE A 408 6.23 -12.72 -1.63
C ILE A 408 6.43 -14.09 -2.30
N LEU A 409 5.36 -14.73 -2.74
CA LEU A 409 5.42 -16.01 -3.47
C LEU A 409 6.20 -15.89 -4.78
N ALA A 410 6.12 -14.75 -5.48
CA ALA A 410 6.96 -14.50 -6.66
C ALA A 410 8.45 -14.42 -6.29
N ASN A 411 8.81 -13.78 -5.17
CA ASN A 411 10.20 -13.81 -4.68
C ASN A 411 10.65 -15.23 -4.30
N LEU A 412 9.80 -16.00 -3.63
CA LEU A 412 10.10 -17.39 -3.28
C LEU A 412 10.24 -18.28 -4.53
N SER A 413 9.37 -18.10 -5.53
CA SER A 413 9.48 -18.80 -6.82
C SER A 413 10.81 -18.51 -7.51
N MET A 414 11.26 -17.26 -7.53
CA MET A 414 12.57 -16.87 -8.07
C MET A 414 13.72 -17.53 -7.29
N GLN A 415 13.65 -17.51 -5.95
CA GLN A 415 14.67 -18.11 -5.07
C GLN A 415 14.78 -19.63 -5.28
N LEU A 416 13.63 -20.30 -5.34
CA LEU A 416 13.52 -21.76 -5.48
C LEU A 416 13.65 -22.24 -6.94
N LYS A 417 13.62 -21.31 -7.90
CA LYS A 417 13.70 -21.58 -9.36
C LYS A 417 12.63 -22.53 -9.86
N ARG A 418 11.42 -22.44 -9.31
CA ARG A 418 10.25 -23.23 -9.71
C ARG A 418 8.95 -22.49 -9.45
N PRO A 419 7.87 -22.80 -10.21
CA PRO A 419 6.53 -22.24 -9.95
C PRO A 419 6.00 -22.70 -8.60
N LEU A 420 5.16 -21.87 -7.99
CA LEU A 420 4.49 -22.13 -6.71
C LEU A 420 2.98 -21.98 -6.87
N SER A 421 2.22 -22.88 -6.25
CA SER A 421 0.76 -22.78 -6.09
C SER A 421 0.44 -22.77 -4.59
N TYR A 422 -0.19 -21.73 -4.11
CA TYR A 422 -0.48 -21.57 -2.68
C TYR A 422 -1.91 -22.01 -2.36
N ASP A 423 -2.06 -22.86 -1.36
CA ASP A 423 -3.38 -23.23 -0.79
C ASP A 423 -3.69 -22.33 0.42
N PRO A 424 -4.56 -21.31 0.29
CA PRO A 424 -4.86 -20.38 1.38
C PRO A 424 -5.67 -21.01 2.51
N VAL A 425 -6.33 -22.14 2.29
CA VAL A 425 -7.08 -22.84 3.33
C VAL A 425 -6.16 -23.64 4.24
N LYS A 426 -5.23 -24.37 3.62
CA LYS A 426 -4.23 -25.15 4.36
C LYS A 426 -3.00 -24.35 4.77
N ARG A 427 -2.79 -23.17 4.16
CA ARG A 427 -1.62 -22.31 4.36
C ARG A 427 -0.31 -23.03 4.03
N GLU A 428 -0.28 -23.70 2.90
CA GLU A 428 0.87 -24.48 2.41
C GLU A 428 1.05 -24.37 0.90
N ILE A 429 2.20 -24.81 0.41
CA ILE A 429 2.43 -25.11 -1.00
C ILE A 429 2.26 -26.62 -1.17
N PRO A 430 1.15 -27.11 -1.74
CA PRO A 430 0.86 -28.54 -1.82
C PRO A 430 1.96 -29.34 -2.50
N GLY A 431 2.45 -30.38 -1.81
CA GLY A 431 3.52 -31.24 -2.31
C GLY A 431 4.94 -30.62 -2.25
N ASP A 432 5.09 -29.42 -1.68
CA ASP A 432 6.40 -28.73 -1.57
C ASP A 432 6.67 -28.26 -0.12
N PRO A 433 7.19 -29.14 0.74
CA PRO A 433 7.48 -28.81 2.14
C PRO A 433 8.63 -27.79 2.29
N GLU A 434 9.55 -27.71 1.33
CA GLU A 434 10.62 -26.70 1.32
C GLU A 434 10.04 -25.31 1.12
N ALA A 435 9.19 -25.13 0.11
CA ALA A 435 8.50 -23.86 -0.14
C ALA A 435 7.55 -23.50 0.99
N THR A 436 6.81 -24.48 1.54
CA THR A 436 5.91 -24.28 2.69
C THR A 436 6.65 -23.72 3.90
N LYS A 437 7.85 -24.23 4.21
CA LYS A 437 8.66 -23.71 5.30
C LYS A 437 9.09 -22.26 5.10
N LEU A 438 9.25 -21.79 3.88
CA LEU A 438 9.65 -20.44 3.54
C LEU A 438 8.49 -19.41 3.56
N LEU A 439 7.26 -19.87 3.75
CA LEU A 439 6.10 -18.97 3.94
C LEU A 439 6.19 -18.15 5.22
N GLN A 440 7.09 -18.51 6.12
CA GLN A 440 7.37 -17.86 7.39
C GLN A 440 8.84 -17.56 7.55
N ARG A 441 9.18 -16.35 8.00
CA ARG A 441 10.54 -15.95 8.37
C ARG A 441 10.88 -16.32 9.81
N VAL A 442 12.17 -16.50 10.08
CA VAL A 442 12.67 -16.68 11.44
C VAL A 442 12.81 -15.33 12.11
N TYR A 443 12.15 -15.13 13.24
CA TYR A 443 12.26 -13.91 14.03
C TYR A 443 13.50 -13.95 14.96
N ARG A 444 14.13 -12.80 15.11
CA ARG A 444 15.17 -12.58 16.13
C ARG A 444 14.53 -12.56 17.52
N GLN A 445 15.11 -13.26 18.47
CA GLN A 445 14.69 -13.19 19.86
C GLN A 445 14.90 -11.78 20.45
N PRO A 446 14.02 -11.29 21.34
CA PRO A 446 12.91 -12.01 21.99
C PRO A 446 11.57 -11.97 21.24
N TRP A 447 11.55 -11.52 20.00
CA TRP A 447 10.32 -11.38 19.21
C TRP A 447 9.74 -12.75 18.83
N ILE A 448 8.44 -12.88 18.91
CA ILE A 448 7.71 -14.12 18.61
C ILE A 448 6.93 -13.90 17.32
N HIS A 449 7.15 -14.78 16.36
CA HIS A 449 6.43 -14.75 15.09
C HIS A 449 4.93 -15.04 15.30
N PRO A 450 4.01 -14.16 14.83
CA PRO A 450 2.59 -14.35 15.00
C PRO A 450 2.08 -15.53 14.17
N GLN A 451 1.19 -16.33 14.75
CA GLN A 451 0.58 -17.47 14.10
C GLN A 451 -0.93 -17.28 14.03
N PRO A 452 -1.61 -17.53 12.89
CA PRO A 452 -3.06 -17.37 12.76
C PRO A 452 -3.86 -18.19 13.79
N GLY A 453 -3.35 -19.37 14.16
CA GLY A 453 -4.00 -20.27 15.11
C GLY A 453 -3.87 -19.87 16.58
N THR A 454 -2.99 -18.91 16.90
CA THR A 454 -2.73 -18.47 18.29
C THR A 454 -3.07 -17.00 18.55
N ILE A 455 -3.67 -16.33 17.60
CA ILE A 455 -4.12 -14.93 17.71
C ILE A 455 -5.20 -14.76 18.80
#